data_54dc5ff3f0e3f416e36a9f65986f4ca7
#
_entry.id   54dc5ff3f0e3f416e36a9f65986f4ca7
#
_cell.length_a   1.000
_cell.length_b   1.000
_cell.length_c   1.000
_cell.angle_alpha   90.00
_cell.angle_beta   90.00
_cell.angle_gamma   90.00
#
_symmetry.space_group_name_H-M   'P 1'
#
loop_
_entity.id
_entity.type
_entity.pdbx_description
1 polymer ?
#
loop_
_entity_poly.entity_id
_entity_poly.type
_entity_poly.pdbx_seq_one_letter_code
_entity_poly.pdbx_strand_id
1 'polypeptide(L)'
;MQDGKINIRSLLPEEIAAELKSMGQPAYRAKQVFEWLTRGAAGYDEMSNLPKALRSALAERFYLGAPEVMRKQVSAEDGTVKYLWGLRDGNAVETVVMRYHYGNSVCISTQVGCRQGCAFCASTIGGLVRNLDAGEMLEEVMFSEKESGLKIGHIVLMGIGEPLDNFDNVVKFLQLVNHADGMNIGMRHISLSTCGITEKFDKLADLNLQLTLSVSLHAPDDETRSKIMPANRGRGVAQLMDGCEAYFKKTGRRISFEYAMIDGVNDSPEQAIMLSKHAKRVAAHVNLIPLNHVDERAFRPTPPEMLSAFKKALEREGVNVTVRRRLGSDIDASCGQLRKKTADALGAGTER
;
A
#
# COMPACT_ATOMS: atom_id res chain seq x y z
N MET A 1 20.56 2.67 -18.13
CA MET A 1 20.64 3.91 -17.32
C MET A 1 19.43 4.76 -17.69
N GLN A 2 18.65 5.17 -16.69
CA GLN A 2 17.54 6.09 -16.90
C GLN A 2 18.12 7.44 -17.30
N ASP A 3 17.46 8.12 -18.22
CA ASP A 3 17.87 9.41 -18.79
C ASP A 3 17.75 10.62 -17.84
N GLY A 4 17.67 10.36 -16.51
CA GLY A 4 17.58 11.39 -15.46
C GLY A 4 16.27 12.17 -15.41
N LYS A 5 15.28 11.83 -16.26
CA LYS A 5 13.98 12.50 -16.28
C LYS A 5 13.11 12.08 -15.10
N ILE A 6 12.28 13.00 -14.64
CA ILE A 6 11.28 12.78 -13.58
C ILE A 6 9.98 12.29 -14.22
N ASN A 7 9.26 11.41 -13.53
CA ASN A 7 7.88 11.05 -13.88
C ASN A 7 6.97 12.27 -13.67
N ILE A 8 6.39 12.78 -14.75
CA ILE A 8 5.51 13.96 -14.67
C ILE A 8 4.28 13.70 -13.77
N ARG A 9 3.83 12.46 -13.64
CA ARG A 9 2.73 12.10 -12.73
C ARG A 9 3.09 12.24 -11.26
N SER A 10 4.37 12.35 -10.92
CA SER A 10 4.81 12.65 -9.56
C SER A 10 4.69 14.14 -9.19
N LEU A 11 4.32 15.00 -10.13
CA LEU A 11 4.21 16.44 -9.90
C LEU A 11 2.80 16.84 -9.51
N LEU A 12 2.69 17.66 -8.45
CA LEU A 12 1.46 18.34 -8.07
C LEU A 12 1.11 19.44 -9.10
N PRO A 13 -0.16 19.87 -9.20
CA PRO A 13 -0.55 20.92 -10.14
C PRO A 13 0.26 22.20 -10.04
N GLU A 14 0.62 22.64 -8.83
CA GLU A 14 1.46 23.82 -8.59
C GLU A 14 2.91 23.60 -9.07
N GLU A 15 3.45 22.39 -8.95
CA GLU A 15 4.77 22.04 -9.48
C GLU A 15 4.75 22.01 -11.02
N ILE A 16 3.70 21.44 -11.62
CA ILE A 16 3.48 21.49 -13.08
C ILE A 16 3.38 22.96 -13.55
N ALA A 17 2.67 23.81 -12.80
CA ALA A 17 2.54 25.23 -13.13
C ALA A 17 3.90 25.94 -13.10
N ALA A 18 4.75 25.66 -12.13
CA ALA A 18 6.09 26.21 -12.03
C ALA A 18 6.97 25.78 -13.21
N GLU A 19 6.90 24.50 -13.58
CA GLU A 19 7.62 23.94 -14.72
C GLU A 19 7.15 24.59 -16.05
N LEU A 20 5.84 24.68 -16.27
CA LEU A 20 5.27 25.32 -17.43
C LEU A 20 5.62 26.81 -17.53
N LYS A 21 5.62 27.52 -16.41
CA LYS A 21 6.08 28.92 -16.34
C LYS A 21 7.52 29.07 -16.79
N SER A 22 8.42 28.14 -16.39
CA SER A 22 9.81 28.14 -16.84
C SER A 22 9.95 27.90 -18.34
N MET A 23 8.94 27.30 -18.99
CA MET A 23 8.84 27.08 -20.44
C MET A 23 8.08 28.21 -21.16
N GLY A 24 7.76 29.33 -20.47
CA GLY A 24 6.98 30.44 -21.05
C GLY A 24 5.51 30.12 -21.32
N GLN A 25 4.95 29.10 -20.67
CA GLN A 25 3.58 28.68 -20.89
C GLN A 25 2.61 29.34 -19.89
N PRO A 26 1.35 29.59 -20.27
CA PRO A 26 0.33 30.15 -19.38
C PRO A 26 -0.04 29.19 -18.25
N ALA A 27 -0.34 29.71 -17.06
CA ALA A 27 -0.62 28.94 -15.84
C ALA A 27 -1.82 27.96 -15.98
N TYR A 28 -2.86 28.32 -16.76
CA TYR A 28 -4.03 27.45 -16.97
C TYR A 28 -3.68 26.11 -17.65
N ARG A 29 -2.56 26.04 -18.35
CA ARG A 29 -2.06 24.80 -18.96
C ARG A 29 -1.75 23.71 -17.95
N ALA A 30 -1.38 24.10 -16.71
CA ALA A 30 -1.09 23.13 -15.65
C ALA A 30 -2.31 22.25 -15.34
N LYS A 31 -3.48 22.85 -15.25
CA LYS A 31 -4.73 22.10 -15.06
C LYS A 31 -5.00 21.15 -16.22
N GLN A 32 -4.83 21.60 -17.46
CA GLN A 32 -5.01 20.74 -18.64
C GLN A 32 -4.05 19.56 -18.65
N VAL A 33 -2.77 19.78 -18.32
CA VAL A 33 -1.78 18.69 -18.22
C VAL A 33 -2.18 17.73 -17.11
N PHE A 34 -2.48 18.24 -15.91
CA PHE A 34 -2.85 17.42 -14.75
C PHE A 34 -4.08 16.53 -15.00
N GLU A 35 -5.12 17.09 -15.65
CA GLU A 35 -6.30 16.33 -16.04
C GLU A 35 -5.98 15.17 -16.97
N TRP A 36 -5.08 15.35 -17.95
CA TRP A 36 -4.63 14.27 -18.82
C TRP A 36 -3.85 13.20 -18.06
N LEU A 37 -2.96 13.63 -17.16
CA LEU A 37 -2.16 12.72 -16.34
C LEU A 37 -3.04 11.82 -15.47
N THR A 38 -4.07 12.40 -14.84
CA THR A 38 -4.97 11.68 -13.93
C THR A 38 -6.07 10.89 -14.62
N ARG A 39 -6.33 11.16 -15.92
CA ARG A 39 -7.19 10.31 -16.78
C ARG A 39 -6.45 9.09 -17.36
N GLY A 40 -5.17 8.94 -17.11
CA GLY A 40 -4.38 7.79 -17.55
C GLY A 40 -3.93 7.86 -19.00
N ALA A 41 -3.60 9.08 -19.51
CA ALA A 41 -2.96 9.22 -20.81
C ALA A 41 -1.66 8.39 -20.84
N ALA A 42 -1.50 7.51 -21.83
CA ALA A 42 -0.32 6.67 -21.97
C ALA A 42 0.84 7.39 -22.70
N GLY A 43 0.55 8.50 -23.37
CA GLY A 43 1.53 9.30 -24.09
C GLY A 43 1.13 10.77 -24.23
N TYR A 44 2.12 11.63 -24.47
CA TYR A 44 1.87 13.06 -24.68
C TYR A 44 1.02 13.35 -25.93
N ASP A 45 1.04 12.46 -26.92
CA ASP A 45 0.25 12.63 -28.15
C ASP A 45 -1.27 12.52 -27.93
N GLU A 46 -1.69 11.87 -26.86
CA GLU A 46 -3.09 11.82 -26.45
C GLU A 46 -3.61 13.17 -25.96
N MET A 47 -2.74 14.07 -25.50
CA MET A 47 -3.09 15.37 -24.92
C MET A 47 -3.52 16.37 -25.99
N SER A 48 -4.63 16.09 -26.69
CA SER A 48 -5.07 16.75 -27.93
C SER A 48 -5.35 18.26 -27.80
N ASN A 49 -5.73 18.74 -26.60
CA ASN A 49 -5.95 20.17 -26.32
C ASN A 49 -4.68 20.94 -25.97
N LEU A 50 -3.49 20.28 -25.98
CA LEU A 50 -2.20 20.94 -25.82
C LEU A 50 -1.52 21.15 -27.17
N PRO A 51 -0.87 22.31 -27.41
CA PRO A 51 -0.07 22.54 -28.62
C PRO A 51 1.03 21.46 -28.80
N LYS A 52 1.26 21.07 -30.04
CA LYS A 52 2.28 20.06 -30.37
C LYS A 52 3.67 20.43 -29.81
N ALA A 53 4.05 21.71 -29.91
CA ALA A 53 5.33 22.20 -29.40
C ALA A 53 5.44 22.01 -27.87
N LEU A 54 4.33 22.23 -27.12
CA LEU A 54 4.32 21.99 -25.68
C LEU A 54 4.44 20.51 -25.34
N ARG A 55 3.71 19.65 -26.06
CA ARG A 55 3.81 18.18 -25.88
C ARG A 55 5.23 17.68 -26.09
N SER A 56 5.91 18.17 -27.14
CA SER A 56 7.32 17.85 -27.40
C SER A 56 8.24 18.33 -26.29
N ALA A 57 8.08 19.59 -25.83
CA ALA A 57 8.88 20.16 -24.74
C ALA A 57 8.70 19.40 -23.41
N LEU A 58 7.47 18.95 -23.09
CA LEU A 58 7.21 18.10 -21.93
C LEU A 58 7.90 16.74 -22.07
N ALA A 59 7.85 16.11 -23.26
CA ALA A 59 8.49 14.83 -23.52
C ALA A 59 10.02 14.88 -23.45
N GLU A 60 10.61 16.03 -23.80
CA GLU A 60 12.06 16.24 -23.66
C GLU A 60 12.48 16.31 -22.18
N ARG A 61 11.66 16.91 -21.31
CA ARG A 61 11.99 17.22 -19.92
C ARG A 61 11.55 16.14 -18.93
N PHE A 62 10.41 15.52 -19.19
CA PHE A 62 9.79 14.53 -18.31
C PHE A 62 9.51 13.23 -19.05
N TYR A 63 9.49 12.12 -18.33
CA TYR A 63 8.84 10.93 -18.86
C TYR A 63 7.39 10.84 -18.35
N LEU A 64 6.55 10.19 -19.12
CA LEU A 64 5.19 9.84 -18.75
C LEU A 64 5.16 8.34 -18.50
N GLY A 65 4.98 7.95 -17.25
CA GLY A 65 4.87 6.55 -16.88
C GLY A 65 3.60 5.92 -17.48
N ALA A 66 3.76 4.73 -18.00
CA ALA A 66 2.68 3.87 -18.47
C ALA A 66 3.11 2.43 -18.17
N PRO A 67 2.80 1.90 -16.96
CA PRO A 67 3.25 0.57 -16.58
C PRO A 67 2.61 -0.47 -17.49
N GLU A 68 3.40 -1.47 -17.87
CA GLU A 68 2.96 -2.58 -18.70
C GLU A 68 2.27 -3.67 -17.87
N VAL A 69 1.16 -4.22 -18.35
CA VAL A 69 0.54 -5.40 -17.76
C VAL A 69 1.35 -6.64 -18.12
N MET A 70 2.31 -7.03 -17.30
CA MET A 70 3.10 -8.25 -17.52
C MET A 70 2.28 -9.52 -17.22
N ARG A 71 1.37 -9.45 -16.24
CA ARG A 71 0.48 -10.56 -15.89
C ARG A 71 -0.80 -10.04 -15.25
N LYS A 72 -1.93 -10.66 -15.64
CA LYS A 72 -3.24 -10.46 -15.03
C LYS A 72 -3.81 -11.81 -14.58
N GLN A 73 -4.22 -11.90 -13.34
CA GLN A 73 -4.88 -13.08 -12.78
C GLN A 73 -6.23 -12.66 -12.21
N VAL A 74 -7.25 -13.45 -12.45
CA VAL A 74 -8.61 -13.20 -11.95
C VAL A 74 -9.04 -14.40 -11.12
N SER A 75 -9.39 -14.15 -9.87
CA SER A 75 -9.91 -15.19 -8.97
C SER A 75 -11.23 -15.74 -9.52
N ALA A 76 -11.31 -17.06 -9.61
CA ALA A 76 -12.55 -17.77 -9.95
C ALA A 76 -13.54 -17.79 -8.76
N GLU A 77 -13.03 -17.60 -7.53
CA GLU A 77 -13.84 -17.68 -6.30
C GLU A 77 -14.60 -16.38 -6.01
N ASP A 78 -13.95 -15.20 -6.22
CA ASP A 78 -14.49 -13.93 -5.75
C ASP A 78 -14.32 -12.75 -6.72
N GLY A 79 -13.70 -12.99 -7.89
CA GLY A 79 -13.47 -11.98 -8.92
C GLY A 79 -12.38 -10.96 -8.56
N THR A 80 -11.56 -11.21 -7.53
CA THR A 80 -10.36 -10.42 -7.24
C THR A 80 -9.40 -10.46 -8.42
N VAL A 81 -8.82 -9.33 -8.77
CA VAL A 81 -7.87 -9.23 -9.88
C VAL A 81 -6.50 -8.84 -9.35
N LYS A 82 -5.49 -9.65 -9.67
CA LYS A 82 -4.09 -9.33 -9.39
C LYS A 82 -3.37 -8.98 -10.68
N TYR A 83 -2.71 -7.83 -10.65
CA TYR A 83 -1.84 -7.36 -11.72
C TYR A 83 -0.38 -7.46 -11.31
N LEU A 84 0.47 -7.81 -12.24
CA LEU A 84 1.91 -7.60 -12.20
C LEU A 84 2.23 -6.49 -13.21
N TRP A 85 2.65 -5.35 -12.69
CA TRP A 85 3.00 -4.17 -13.48
C TRP A 85 4.50 -4.12 -13.72
N GLY A 86 4.90 -4.04 -14.98
CA GLY A 86 6.28 -3.76 -15.39
C GLY A 86 6.58 -2.27 -15.23
N LEU A 87 7.65 -1.95 -14.52
CA LEU A 87 8.13 -0.59 -14.33
C LEU A 87 9.20 -0.24 -15.37
N ARG A 88 9.41 1.06 -15.60
CA ARG A 88 10.36 1.56 -16.60
C ARG A 88 11.79 1.05 -16.43
N ASP A 89 12.21 0.74 -15.22
CA ASP A 89 13.56 0.27 -14.88
C ASP A 89 13.74 -1.25 -14.97
N GLY A 90 12.74 -1.98 -15.49
CA GLY A 90 12.73 -3.43 -15.62
C GLY A 90 12.34 -4.16 -14.33
N ASN A 91 12.06 -3.45 -13.26
CA ASN A 91 11.43 -4.03 -12.07
C ASN A 91 9.94 -4.23 -12.28
N ALA A 92 9.31 -4.98 -11.37
CA ALA A 92 7.86 -5.15 -11.39
C ALA A 92 7.28 -5.14 -9.97
N VAL A 93 6.02 -4.68 -9.86
CA VAL A 93 5.25 -4.67 -8.61
C VAL A 93 3.88 -5.28 -8.81
N GLU A 94 3.31 -5.81 -7.74
CA GLU A 94 1.98 -6.42 -7.76
C GLU A 94 0.95 -5.50 -7.11
N THR A 95 -0.23 -5.44 -7.73
CA THR A 95 -1.40 -4.69 -7.27
C THR A 95 -2.62 -5.59 -7.28
N VAL A 96 -3.52 -5.44 -6.31
CA VAL A 96 -4.73 -6.27 -6.19
C VAL A 96 -5.97 -5.40 -6.16
N VAL A 97 -6.90 -5.66 -7.08
CA VAL A 97 -8.24 -5.04 -7.09
C VAL A 97 -9.25 -6.00 -6.47
N MET A 98 -9.93 -5.55 -5.45
CA MET A 98 -10.89 -6.32 -4.67
C MET A 98 -12.28 -5.71 -4.76
N ARG A 99 -13.30 -6.56 -4.85
CA ARG A 99 -14.69 -6.14 -4.88
C ARG A 99 -15.35 -6.33 -3.50
N TYR A 100 -15.92 -5.26 -2.98
CA TYR A 100 -16.70 -5.28 -1.76
C TYR A 100 -18.12 -4.74 -2.02
N HIS A 101 -19.07 -5.06 -1.16
CA HIS A 101 -20.45 -4.54 -1.26
C HIS A 101 -20.53 -3.00 -1.16
N TYR A 102 -19.53 -2.36 -0.53
CA TYR A 102 -19.45 -0.91 -0.37
C TYR A 102 -18.61 -0.21 -1.46
N GLY A 103 -18.12 -0.95 -2.44
CA GLY A 103 -17.30 -0.42 -3.55
C GLY A 103 -16.02 -1.21 -3.79
N ASN A 104 -15.26 -0.81 -4.81
CA ASN A 104 -14.02 -1.49 -5.15
C ASN A 104 -12.83 -0.86 -4.41
N SER A 105 -11.93 -1.72 -3.96
CA SER A 105 -10.70 -1.34 -3.27
C SER A 105 -9.48 -1.82 -4.04
N VAL A 106 -8.43 -1.03 -4.04
CA VAL A 106 -7.13 -1.42 -4.60
C VAL A 106 -6.07 -1.50 -3.50
N CYS A 107 -5.31 -2.59 -3.50
CA CYS A 107 -4.11 -2.76 -2.68
C CYS A 107 -2.90 -2.45 -3.54
N ILE A 108 -2.15 -1.41 -3.19
CA ILE A 108 -0.99 -0.94 -3.95
C ILE A 108 0.31 -1.17 -3.18
N SER A 109 1.40 -1.24 -3.94
CA SER A 109 2.77 -1.31 -3.46
C SER A 109 3.35 0.10 -3.24
N THR A 110 4.36 0.23 -2.39
CA THR A 110 5.06 1.50 -2.13
C THR A 110 6.56 1.41 -2.38
N GLN A 111 7.05 0.20 -2.59
CA GLN A 111 8.46 -0.08 -2.83
C GLN A 111 8.60 -1.27 -3.78
N VAL A 112 9.74 -1.40 -4.43
CA VAL A 112 10.17 -2.64 -5.09
C VAL A 112 10.91 -3.47 -4.05
N GLY A 113 10.25 -4.50 -3.51
CA GLY A 113 10.73 -5.27 -2.36
C GLY A 113 10.54 -4.54 -1.02
N CYS A 114 11.00 -5.16 0.08
CA CYS A 114 10.83 -4.61 1.43
C CYS A 114 12.00 -5.03 2.32
N ARG A 115 12.57 -4.09 3.10
CA ARG A 115 13.69 -4.39 4.02
C ARG A 115 13.27 -4.77 5.43
N GLN A 116 11.98 -4.75 5.76
CA GLN A 116 11.52 -4.96 7.14
C GLN A 116 11.71 -6.40 7.64
N GLY A 117 11.84 -7.35 6.74
CA GLY A 117 12.26 -8.72 7.04
C GLY A 117 11.20 -9.57 7.77
N CYS A 118 9.91 -9.21 7.71
CA CYS A 118 8.84 -9.98 8.34
C CYS A 118 8.89 -11.44 7.88
N ALA A 119 9.03 -12.37 8.85
CA ALA A 119 9.35 -13.75 8.57
C ALA A 119 8.23 -14.53 7.88
N PHE A 120 7.01 -14.02 7.89
CA PHE A 120 5.82 -14.61 7.26
C PHE A 120 5.47 -13.98 5.90
N CYS A 121 6.19 -12.93 5.45
CA CYS A 121 5.80 -12.14 4.29
C CYS A 121 6.71 -12.42 3.08
N ALA A 122 6.11 -12.67 1.92
CA ALA A 122 6.82 -12.87 0.66
C ALA A 122 7.50 -11.59 0.13
N SER A 123 6.95 -10.40 0.43
CA SER A 123 7.49 -9.12 -0.04
C SER A 123 8.89 -8.81 0.48
N THR A 124 9.33 -9.51 1.55
CA THR A 124 10.68 -9.33 2.13
C THR A 124 11.73 -10.23 1.49
N ILE A 125 11.31 -11.18 0.63
CA ILE A 125 12.22 -12.09 -0.07
C ILE A 125 13.03 -11.28 -1.09
N GLY A 126 14.35 -11.31 -0.95
CA GLY A 126 15.27 -10.54 -1.80
C GLY A 126 15.39 -9.05 -1.44
N GLY A 127 14.86 -8.63 -0.28
CA GLY A 127 15.06 -7.30 0.29
C GLY A 127 14.48 -6.15 -0.52
N LEU A 128 14.89 -4.93 -0.18
CA LEU A 128 14.51 -3.69 -0.86
C LEU A 128 15.42 -3.41 -2.04
N VAL A 129 14.84 -3.09 -3.20
CA VAL A 129 15.56 -2.55 -4.36
C VAL A 129 15.53 -1.03 -4.34
N ARG A 130 14.31 -0.44 -4.33
CA ARG A 130 14.09 1.00 -4.29
C ARG A 130 12.69 1.38 -3.82
N ASN A 131 12.52 2.62 -3.50
CA ASN A 131 11.22 3.24 -3.32
C ASN A 131 10.50 3.42 -4.67
N LEU A 132 9.17 3.34 -4.68
CA LEU A 132 8.36 3.85 -5.78
C LEU A 132 8.25 5.37 -5.65
N ASP A 133 8.24 6.07 -6.79
CA ASP A 133 7.87 7.48 -6.77
C ASP A 133 6.34 7.67 -6.64
N ALA A 134 5.91 8.90 -6.40
CA ALA A 134 4.48 9.19 -6.19
C ALA A 134 3.64 8.90 -7.45
N GLY A 135 4.22 9.12 -8.63
CA GLY A 135 3.59 8.84 -9.92
C GLY A 135 3.42 7.34 -10.16
N GLU A 136 4.42 6.51 -9.83
CA GLU A 136 4.31 5.06 -9.94
C GLU A 136 3.20 4.49 -9.05
N MET A 137 3.06 4.99 -7.81
CA MET A 137 1.94 4.61 -6.94
C MET A 137 0.58 5.09 -7.49
N LEU A 138 0.51 6.28 -8.07
CA LEU A 138 -0.70 6.79 -8.73
C LEU A 138 -1.05 5.94 -9.95
N GLU A 139 -0.06 5.51 -10.73
CA GLU A 139 -0.21 4.63 -11.88
C GLU A 139 -0.80 3.28 -11.50
N GLU A 140 -0.38 2.68 -10.38
CA GLU A 140 -1.00 1.45 -9.88
C GLU A 140 -2.52 1.59 -9.72
N VAL A 141 -2.99 2.70 -9.14
CA VAL A 141 -4.42 2.95 -8.94
C VAL A 141 -5.13 3.18 -10.28
N MET A 142 -4.63 4.10 -11.09
CA MET A 142 -5.26 4.54 -12.33
C MET A 142 -5.33 3.44 -13.38
N PHE A 143 -4.21 2.74 -13.60
CA PHE A 143 -4.17 1.67 -14.60
C PHE A 143 -4.93 0.42 -14.12
N SER A 144 -4.99 0.16 -12.80
CA SER A 144 -5.88 -0.87 -12.27
C SER A 144 -7.36 -0.54 -12.48
N GLU A 145 -7.76 0.72 -12.33
CA GLU A 145 -9.11 1.19 -12.65
C GLU A 145 -9.42 1.00 -14.14
N LYS A 146 -8.50 1.44 -15.02
CA LYS A 146 -8.63 1.35 -16.47
C LYS A 146 -8.71 -0.11 -16.96
N GLU A 147 -7.80 -0.98 -16.50
CA GLU A 147 -7.70 -2.38 -16.92
C GLU A 147 -8.81 -3.28 -16.36
N SER A 148 -9.28 -3.00 -15.17
CA SER A 148 -10.37 -3.75 -14.58
C SER A 148 -11.75 -3.30 -15.03
N GLY A 149 -11.87 -2.06 -15.52
CA GLY A 149 -13.15 -1.38 -15.79
C GLY A 149 -13.95 -1.07 -14.51
N LEU A 150 -13.32 -1.18 -13.33
CA LEU A 150 -13.98 -1.00 -12.03
C LEU A 150 -13.56 0.34 -11.43
N LYS A 151 -14.54 1.21 -11.13
CA LYS A 151 -14.25 2.46 -10.41
C LYS A 151 -13.66 2.16 -9.04
N ILE A 152 -12.45 2.63 -8.78
CA ILE A 152 -11.75 2.48 -7.51
C ILE A 152 -12.21 3.60 -6.56
N GLY A 153 -12.75 3.19 -5.41
CA GLY A 153 -13.21 4.11 -4.36
C GLY A 153 -12.38 4.05 -3.08
N HIS A 154 -11.59 2.97 -2.89
CA HIS A 154 -10.82 2.75 -1.67
C HIS A 154 -9.39 2.29 -2.01
N ILE A 155 -8.42 2.74 -1.21
CA ILE A 155 -7.01 2.38 -1.39
C ILE A 155 -6.46 1.84 -0.07
N VAL A 156 -5.72 0.73 -0.15
CA VAL A 156 -4.93 0.23 0.97
C VAL A 156 -3.45 0.13 0.56
N LEU A 157 -2.59 0.82 1.30
CA LEU A 157 -1.14 0.73 1.13
C LEU A 157 -0.63 -0.46 1.96
N MET A 158 -0.95 -1.67 1.48
CA MET A 158 -0.66 -2.96 2.14
C MET A 158 -0.02 -3.97 1.19
N GLY A 159 0.43 -3.50 0.02
CA GLY A 159 1.17 -4.29 -0.97
C GLY A 159 2.65 -4.43 -0.60
N ILE A 160 3.51 -4.42 -1.60
CA ILE A 160 4.95 -4.56 -1.41
C ILE A 160 5.54 -3.26 -0.83
N GLY A 161 6.27 -3.37 0.29
CA GLY A 161 7.01 -2.26 0.89
C GLY A 161 6.48 -1.82 2.24
N GLU A 162 7.18 -0.86 2.83
CA GLU A 162 6.82 -0.15 4.06
C GLU A 162 6.54 1.32 3.71
N PRO A 163 5.29 1.78 3.78
CA PRO A 163 4.94 3.14 3.38
C PRO A 163 5.71 4.24 4.12
N LEU A 164 5.94 4.08 5.41
CA LEU A 164 6.65 5.10 6.19
C LEU A 164 8.17 5.10 5.96
N ASP A 165 8.70 4.07 5.33
CA ASP A 165 10.08 4.04 4.84
C ASP A 165 10.25 4.83 3.52
N ASN A 166 9.14 4.99 2.78
CA ASN A 166 9.02 5.82 1.58
C ASN A 166 8.16 7.07 1.83
N PHE A 167 8.32 7.70 2.99
CA PHE A 167 7.40 8.69 3.55
C PHE A 167 7.07 9.83 2.58
N ASP A 168 8.08 10.48 2.01
CA ASP A 168 7.88 11.71 1.22
C ASP A 168 7.11 11.42 -0.09
N ASN A 169 7.44 10.33 -0.79
CA ASN A 169 6.70 9.91 -1.97
C ASN A 169 5.27 9.45 -1.64
N VAL A 170 5.07 8.77 -0.52
CA VAL A 170 3.74 8.35 -0.06
C VAL A 170 2.88 9.56 0.27
N VAL A 171 3.41 10.56 0.97
CA VAL A 171 2.68 11.81 1.26
C VAL A 171 2.29 12.51 -0.04
N LYS A 172 3.21 12.60 -0.99
CA LYS A 172 2.95 13.21 -2.29
C LYS A 172 1.90 12.43 -3.10
N PHE A 173 1.97 11.09 -3.09
CA PHE A 173 0.93 10.24 -3.67
C PHE A 173 -0.45 10.51 -3.05
N LEU A 174 -0.53 10.62 -1.71
CA LEU A 174 -1.79 10.92 -1.03
C LEU A 174 -2.37 12.27 -1.48
N GLN A 175 -1.53 13.29 -1.65
CA GLN A 175 -1.95 14.60 -2.17
C GLN A 175 -2.47 14.49 -3.62
N LEU A 176 -1.76 13.77 -4.49
CA LEU A 176 -2.12 13.57 -5.90
C LEU A 176 -3.45 12.82 -6.05
N VAL A 177 -3.62 11.69 -5.34
CA VAL A 177 -4.81 10.84 -5.49
C VAL A 177 -6.07 11.49 -4.88
N ASN A 178 -5.90 12.37 -3.88
CA ASN A 178 -6.99 13.11 -3.25
C ASN A 178 -7.31 14.43 -3.97
N HIS A 179 -6.48 14.88 -4.91
CA HIS A 179 -6.66 16.19 -5.55
C HIS A 179 -8.00 16.26 -6.29
N ALA A 180 -8.72 17.40 -6.12
CA ALA A 180 -10.08 17.58 -6.63
C ALA A 180 -10.16 17.53 -8.18
N ASP A 181 -9.13 18.04 -8.88
CA ASP A 181 -9.02 17.96 -10.34
C ASP A 181 -8.45 16.61 -10.85
N GLY A 182 -8.18 15.67 -9.94
CA GLY A 182 -7.63 14.34 -10.23
C GLY A 182 -8.61 13.21 -9.96
N MET A 183 -8.13 12.11 -9.35
CA MET A 183 -8.97 10.96 -8.99
C MET A 183 -9.98 11.27 -7.88
N ASN A 184 -9.69 12.27 -7.05
CA ASN A 184 -10.54 12.78 -5.97
C ASN A 184 -10.99 11.68 -4.98
N ILE A 185 -10.07 10.77 -4.64
CA ILE A 185 -10.34 9.73 -3.64
C ILE A 185 -10.14 10.33 -2.26
N GLY A 186 -11.22 10.41 -1.47
CA GLY A 186 -11.19 11.02 -0.15
C GLY A 186 -10.29 10.26 0.83
N MET A 187 -9.55 10.98 1.69
CA MET A 187 -8.60 10.41 2.65
C MET A 187 -9.22 9.36 3.58
N ARG A 188 -10.52 9.46 3.91
CA ARG A 188 -11.24 8.47 4.72
C ARG A 188 -11.39 7.10 4.06
N HIS A 189 -11.17 7.03 2.75
CA HIS A 189 -11.18 5.81 1.97
C HIS A 189 -9.78 5.22 1.76
N ILE A 190 -8.77 5.78 2.44
CA ILE A 190 -7.38 5.35 2.33
C ILE A 190 -6.90 4.79 3.67
N SER A 191 -6.34 3.57 3.64
CA SER A 191 -5.65 2.95 4.78
C SER A 191 -4.15 2.87 4.48
N LEU A 192 -3.35 3.48 5.34
CA LEU A 192 -1.90 3.38 5.33
C LEU A 192 -1.47 2.38 6.39
N SER A 193 -0.83 1.28 5.97
CA SER A 193 -0.29 0.28 6.89
C SER A 193 1.19 0.50 7.14
N THR A 194 1.62 0.24 8.37
CA THR A 194 3.03 0.34 8.74
C THR A 194 3.42 -0.73 9.76
N CYS A 195 4.65 -1.21 9.68
CA CYS A 195 5.26 -2.06 10.70
C CYS A 195 5.58 -1.32 12.00
N GLY A 196 5.40 0.01 12.03
CA GLY A 196 5.60 0.84 13.21
C GLY A 196 6.90 1.65 13.19
N ILE A 197 7.18 2.38 12.13
CA ILE A 197 8.25 3.39 12.08
C ILE A 197 7.77 4.63 12.84
N THR A 198 7.80 4.55 14.18
CA THR A 198 7.21 5.54 15.10
C THR A 198 7.79 6.94 14.95
N GLU A 199 9.04 7.05 14.48
CA GLU A 199 9.72 8.32 14.22
C GLU A 199 9.02 9.17 13.12
N LYS A 200 8.14 8.53 12.34
CA LYS A 200 7.33 9.19 11.30
C LYS A 200 5.90 9.51 11.75
N PHE A 201 5.45 8.96 12.89
CA PHE A 201 4.06 9.13 13.34
C PHE A 201 3.71 10.58 13.64
N ASP A 202 4.62 11.33 14.28
CA ASP A 202 4.41 12.73 14.57
C ASP A 202 4.31 13.58 13.31
N LYS A 203 5.22 13.36 12.35
CA LYS A 203 5.18 14.01 11.03
C LYS A 203 3.90 13.67 10.26
N LEU A 204 3.44 12.40 10.31
CA LEU A 204 2.19 11.99 9.68
C LEU A 204 0.97 12.67 10.34
N ALA A 205 0.99 12.80 11.67
CA ALA A 205 -0.06 13.47 12.42
C ALA A 205 -0.14 14.96 12.10
N ASP A 206 1.01 15.63 11.89
CA ASP A 206 1.08 17.06 11.52
C ASP A 206 0.40 17.37 10.18
N LEU A 207 0.36 16.41 9.27
CA LEU A 207 -0.32 16.55 7.98
C LEU A 207 -1.85 16.61 8.11
N ASN A 208 -2.38 16.29 9.28
CA ASN A 208 -3.82 16.30 9.59
C ASN A 208 -4.69 15.56 8.55
N LEU A 209 -4.17 14.48 8.01
CA LEU A 209 -4.86 13.65 7.04
C LEU A 209 -5.94 12.81 7.72
N GLN A 210 -7.10 12.67 7.06
CA GLN A 210 -8.24 11.91 7.58
C GLN A 210 -8.16 10.41 7.22
N LEU A 211 -6.97 9.89 6.91
CA LEU A 211 -6.77 8.48 6.57
C LEU A 211 -6.88 7.56 7.80
N THR A 212 -6.97 6.25 7.56
CA THR A 212 -6.85 5.23 8.60
C THR A 212 -5.39 4.80 8.72
N LEU A 213 -4.80 4.98 9.91
CA LEU A 213 -3.50 4.39 10.21
C LEU A 213 -3.69 2.95 10.68
N SER A 214 -3.17 2.00 9.91
CA SER A 214 -3.15 0.57 10.25
C SER A 214 -1.74 0.21 10.73
N VAL A 215 -1.62 -0.30 11.94
CA VAL A 215 -0.34 -0.71 12.53
C VAL A 215 -0.24 -2.22 12.53
N SER A 216 0.71 -2.74 11.80
CA SER A 216 1.08 -4.16 11.77
C SER A 216 1.72 -4.56 13.10
N LEU A 217 0.89 -4.89 14.09
CA LEU A 217 1.34 -5.28 15.42
C LEU A 217 1.80 -6.75 15.44
N HIS A 218 0.96 -7.66 14.98
CA HIS A 218 1.15 -9.11 14.79
C HIS A 218 1.59 -9.91 16.03
N ALA A 219 2.05 -9.28 17.10
CA ALA A 219 2.27 -9.89 18.40
C ALA A 219 2.20 -8.82 19.49
N PRO A 220 1.67 -9.15 20.70
CA PRO A 220 1.47 -8.17 21.76
C PRO A 220 2.68 -7.99 22.67
N ASP A 221 3.73 -8.80 22.50
CA ASP A 221 4.95 -8.81 23.30
C ASP A 221 6.21 -8.79 22.42
N ASP A 222 7.32 -8.34 23.02
CA ASP A 222 8.58 -8.17 22.30
C ASP A 222 9.25 -9.49 21.88
N GLU A 223 9.08 -10.53 22.68
CA GLU A 223 9.68 -11.84 22.38
C GLU A 223 9.09 -12.42 21.10
N THR A 224 7.76 -12.53 21.07
CA THR A 224 7.03 -13.06 19.91
C THR A 224 7.19 -12.14 18.71
N ARG A 225 7.03 -10.83 18.91
CA ARG A 225 7.11 -9.86 17.82
C ARG A 225 8.49 -9.85 17.15
N SER A 226 9.57 -9.93 17.93
CA SER A 226 10.94 -9.93 17.39
C SER A 226 11.28 -11.21 16.62
N LYS A 227 10.59 -12.33 16.89
CA LYS A 227 10.74 -13.58 16.12
C LYS A 227 10.13 -13.46 14.73
N ILE A 228 8.96 -12.82 14.59
CA ILE A 228 8.22 -12.73 13.33
C ILE A 228 8.43 -11.41 12.59
N MET A 229 8.80 -10.34 13.30
CA MET A 229 9.04 -8.99 12.74
C MET A 229 10.36 -8.41 13.24
N PRO A 230 11.46 -8.57 12.50
CA PRO A 230 12.77 -8.03 12.90
C PRO A 230 12.78 -6.52 13.14
N ALA A 231 11.88 -5.76 12.54
CA ALA A 231 11.68 -4.34 12.78
C ALA A 231 11.45 -3.99 14.27
N ASN A 232 10.99 -4.95 15.09
CA ASN A 232 10.79 -4.80 16.52
C ASN A 232 12.10 -4.63 17.31
N ARG A 233 13.21 -5.19 16.81
CA ARG A 233 14.48 -5.26 17.57
C ARG A 233 15.09 -3.89 17.90
N GLY A 234 14.68 -2.84 17.21
CA GLY A 234 15.18 -1.48 17.47
C GLY A 234 14.17 -0.56 18.18
N ARG A 235 12.90 -0.99 18.35
CA ARG A 235 11.84 -0.12 18.85
C ARG A 235 11.02 -0.70 20.00
N GLY A 236 10.75 -1.99 19.99
CA GLY A 236 9.90 -2.67 20.97
C GLY A 236 8.42 -2.28 20.92
N VAL A 237 7.59 -3.15 21.53
CA VAL A 237 6.13 -2.94 21.60
C VAL A 237 5.77 -1.72 22.44
N ALA A 238 6.49 -1.47 23.53
CA ALA A 238 6.23 -0.32 24.40
C ALA A 238 6.38 1.00 23.64
N GLN A 239 7.49 1.21 22.92
CA GLN A 239 7.72 2.41 22.13
C GLN A 239 6.69 2.53 20.98
N LEU A 240 6.32 1.40 20.35
CA LEU A 240 5.27 1.39 19.34
C LEU A 240 3.95 1.88 19.91
N MET A 241 3.57 1.40 21.09
CA MET A 241 2.33 1.81 21.75
C MET A 241 2.35 3.27 22.18
N ASP A 242 3.48 3.80 22.64
CA ASP A 242 3.66 5.22 22.95
C ASP A 242 3.46 6.08 21.70
N GLY A 243 4.05 5.67 20.56
CA GLY A 243 3.85 6.33 19.29
C GLY A 243 2.39 6.30 18.80
N CYS A 244 1.72 5.16 18.94
CA CYS A 244 0.29 5.02 18.63
C CYS A 244 -0.57 5.94 19.50
N GLU A 245 -0.29 6.02 20.80
CA GLU A 245 -1.03 6.88 21.72
C GLU A 245 -0.82 8.36 21.41
N ALA A 246 0.41 8.76 21.11
CA ALA A 246 0.72 10.13 20.69
C ALA A 246 -0.03 10.51 19.41
N TYR A 247 0.01 9.64 18.39
CA TYR A 247 -0.75 9.82 17.15
C TYR A 247 -2.26 9.94 17.40
N PHE A 248 -2.83 9.04 18.20
CA PHE A 248 -4.25 9.06 18.53
C PHE A 248 -4.65 10.34 19.27
N LYS A 249 -3.89 10.77 20.28
CA LYS A 249 -4.14 12.02 21.03
C LYS A 249 -4.09 13.25 20.12
N LYS A 250 -3.13 13.28 19.17
CA LYS A 250 -2.93 14.43 18.29
C LYS A 250 -3.98 14.53 17.18
N THR A 251 -4.41 13.39 16.64
CA THR A 251 -5.31 13.36 15.48
C THR A 251 -6.77 13.08 15.83
N GLY A 252 -7.06 12.53 16.99
CA GLY A 252 -8.38 11.97 17.36
C GLY A 252 -8.81 10.78 16.48
N ARG A 253 -7.91 10.24 15.63
CA ARG A 253 -8.22 9.19 14.67
C ARG A 253 -7.94 7.83 15.26
N ARG A 254 -8.96 6.94 15.21
CA ARG A 254 -8.81 5.54 15.63
C ARG A 254 -7.76 4.82 14.79
N ILE A 255 -6.89 4.07 15.45
CA ILE A 255 -5.89 3.20 14.81
C ILE A 255 -6.52 1.81 14.57
N SER A 256 -6.11 1.13 13.50
CA SER A 256 -6.37 -0.29 13.28
C SER A 256 -5.11 -1.09 13.60
N PHE A 257 -5.21 -2.13 14.44
CA PHE A 257 -4.15 -3.10 14.62
C PHE A 257 -4.37 -4.28 13.68
N GLU A 258 -3.43 -4.48 12.77
CA GLU A 258 -3.39 -5.66 11.92
C GLU A 258 -2.66 -6.78 12.66
N TYR A 259 -3.29 -7.96 12.72
CA TYR A 259 -2.79 -9.09 13.48
C TYR A 259 -2.90 -10.38 12.67
N ALA A 260 -1.79 -10.80 12.03
CA ALA A 260 -1.71 -12.06 11.31
C ALA A 260 -1.71 -13.22 12.31
N MET A 261 -2.68 -14.12 12.20
CA MET A 261 -2.86 -15.25 13.11
C MET A 261 -1.99 -16.43 12.67
N ILE A 262 -0.96 -16.75 13.47
CA ILE A 262 0.08 -17.76 13.18
C ILE A 262 -0.01 -18.88 14.22
N ASP A 263 -0.30 -20.09 13.76
CA ASP A 263 -0.47 -21.29 14.58
C ASP A 263 0.70 -21.53 15.53
N GLY A 264 0.40 -21.65 16.82
CA GLY A 264 1.36 -21.91 17.90
C GLY A 264 2.40 -20.80 18.16
N VAL A 265 2.20 -19.60 17.57
CA VAL A 265 3.15 -18.48 17.70
C VAL A 265 2.53 -17.29 18.42
N ASN A 266 1.39 -16.79 17.95
CA ASN A 266 0.78 -15.56 18.46
C ASN A 266 -0.73 -15.69 18.72
N ASP A 267 -1.25 -16.89 18.87
CA ASP A 267 -2.67 -17.21 18.93
C ASP A 267 -3.14 -17.75 20.29
N SER A 268 -2.32 -17.59 21.35
CA SER A 268 -2.68 -18.05 22.68
C SER A 268 -3.71 -17.13 23.37
N PRO A 269 -4.49 -17.66 24.34
CA PRO A 269 -5.41 -16.84 25.15
C PRO A 269 -4.73 -15.68 25.90
N GLU A 270 -3.52 -15.90 26.39
CA GLU A 270 -2.73 -14.89 27.11
C GLU A 270 -2.37 -13.73 26.18
N GLN A 271 -2.03 -14.04 24.92
CA GLN A 271 -1.73 -13.05 23.92
C GLN A 271 -2.97 -12.25 23.51
N ALA A 272 -4.17 -12.87 23.49
CA ALA A 272 -5.41 -12.14 23.28
C ALA A 272 -5.66 -11.11 24.41
N ILE A 273 -5.39 -11.49 25.69
CA ILE A 273 -5.52 -10.58 26.83
C ILE A 273 -4.49 -9.43 26.75
N MET A 274 -3.25 -9.72 26.39
CA MET A 274 -2.23 -8.67 26.19
C MET A 274 -2.60 -7.73 25.05
N LEU A 275 -3.04 -8.27 23.91
CA LEU A 275 -3.50 -7.48 22.77
C LEU A 275 -4.69 -6.59 23.14
N SER A 276 -5.63 -7.09 23.96
CA SER A 276 -6.78 -6.30 24.39
C SER A 276 -6.36 -5.06 25.19
N LYS A 277 -5.34 -5.17 26.05
CA LYS A 277 -4.79 -4.03 26.82
C LYS A 277 -4.21 -2.97 25.89
N HIS A 278 -3.45 -3.39 24.87
CA HIS A 278 -2.92 -2.47 23.86
C HIS A 278 -4.03 -1.79 23.06
N ALA A 279 -5.02 -2.55 22.61
CA ALA A 279 -6.13 -2.00 21.85
C ALA A 279 -6.95 -0.98 22.64
N LYS A 280 -7.24 -1.25 23.92
CA LYS A 280 -7.97 -0.33 24.79
C LYS A 280 -7.21 0.97 25.03
N ARG A 281 -5.87 0.93 25.12
CA ARG A 281 -5.02 2.11 25.37
C ARG A 281 -5.19 3.20 24.31
N VAL A 282 -5.47 2.82 23.05
CA VAL A 282 -5.59 3.74 21.90
C VAL A 282 -6.94 3.62 21.19
N ALA A 283 -7.93 3.04 21.84
CA ALA A 283 -9.26 2.78 21.26
C ALA A 283 -9.17 2.09 19.88
N ALA A 284 -8.20 1.20 19.69
CA ALA A 284 -7.94 0.59 18.40
C ALA A 284 -9.03 -0.41 18.00
N HIS A 285 -9.24 -0.53 16.70
CA HIS A 285 -9.87 -1.69 16.10
C HIS A 285 -8.82 -2.78 15.87
N VAL A 286 -9.15 -4.05 16.11
CA VAL A 286 -8.26 -5.18 15.81
C VAL A 286 -8.78 -5.91 14.57
N ASN A 287 -7.93 -6.06 13.58
CA ASN A 287 -8.22 -6.81 12.36
C ASN A 287 -7.40 -8.10 12.36
N LEU A 288 -8.03 -9.22 12.68
CA LEU A 288 -7.41 -10.53 12.65
C LEU A 288 -7.31 -11.02 11.20
N ILE A 289 -6.09 -11.31 10.77
CA ILE A 289 -5.79 -11.75 9.41
C ILE A 289 -5.44 -13.23 9.47
N PRO A 290 -6.30 -14.14 8.96
CA PRO A 290 -5.88 -15.53 8.76
C PRO A 290 -4.63 -15.56 7.90
N LEU A 291 -3.56 -16.17 8.38
CA LEU A 291 -2.29 -16.23 7.65
C LEU A 291 -2.51 -16.91 6.30
N ASN A 292 -1.92 -16.34 5.25
CA ASN A 292 -1.92 -16.95 3.94
C ASN A 292 -0.63 -17.74 3.72
N HIS A 293 -0.74 -18.85 2.99
CA HIS A 293 0.41 -19.71 2.70
C HIS A 293 1.42 -18.96 1.81
N VAL A 294 2.69 -19.10 2.14
CA VAL A 294 3.83 -18.64 1.34
C VAL A 294 4.82 -19.80 1.29
N ASP A 295 5.08 -20.34 0.10
CA ASP A 295 5.87 -21.56 -0.09
C ASP A 295 7.24 -21.52 0.59
N GLU A 296 7.89 -20.36 0.59
CA GLU A 296 9.22 -20.15 1.17
C GLU A 296 9.20 -19.88 2.68
N ARG A 297 8.03 -19.98 3.33
CA ARG A 297 7.84 -19.70 4.76
C ARG A 297 7.27 -20.90 5.49
N ALA A 298 7.81 -21.20 6.67
CA ALA A 298 7.39 -22.37 7.46
C ALA A 298 6.14 -22.15 8.32
N PHE A 299 5.60 -20.94 8.37
CA PHE A 299 4.46 -20.59 9.22
C PHE A 299 3.15 -21.17 8.68
N ARG A 300 2.28 -21.56 9.60
CA ARG A 300 0.95 -22.09 9.30
C ARG A 300 -0.15 -21.16 9.81
N PRO A 301 -1.32 -21.13 9.15
CA PRO A 301 -2.47 -20.39 9.67
C PRO A 301 -3.01 -21.02 10.94
N THR A 302 -3.40 -20.20 11.89
CA THR A 302 -4.14 -20.63 13.09
C THR A 302 -5.40 -21.40 12.69
N PRO A 303 -5.70 -22.55 13.32
CA PRO A 303 -6.94 -23.30 13.07
C PRO A 303 -8.20 -22.43 13.29
N PRO A 304 -9.30 -22.65 12.54
CA PRO A 304 -10.50 -21.83 12.62
C PRO A 304 -11.12 -21.75 14.01
N GLU A 305 -11.10 -22.84 14.77
CA GLU A 305 -11.59 -22.92 16.16
C GLU A 305 -10.76 -22.04 17.11
N MET A 306 -9.43 -22.03 16.96
CA MET A 306 -8.54 -21.19 17.76
C MET A 306 -8.69 -19.71 17.39
N LEU A 307 -8.79 -19.39 16.10
CA LEU A 307 -9.08 -18.03 15.63
C LEU A 307 -10.42 -17.52 16.17
N SER A 308 -11.45 -18.38 16.18
CA SER A 308 -12.76 -18.05 16.77
C SER A 308 -12.66 -17.81 18.27
N ALA A 309 -11.91 -18.64 19.00
CA ALA A 309 -11.68 -18.51 20.44
C ALA A 309 -10.92 -17.20 20.76
N PHE A 310 -9.87 -16.90 20.00
CA PHE A 310 -9.08 -15.67 20.14
C PHE A 310 -9.94 -14.41 19.87
N LYS A 311 -10.75 -14.43 18.83
CA LYS A 311 -11.73 -13.37 18.54
C LYS A 311 -12.69 -13.15 19.71
N LYS A 312 -13.31 -14.24 20.22
CA LYS A 312 -14.24 -14.18 21.35
C LYS A 312 -13.56 -13.66 22.63
N ALA A 313 -12.28 -13.98 22.85
CA ALA A 313 -11.52 -13.46 23.98
C ALA A 313 -11.39 -11.93 23.90
N LEU A 314 -11.02 -11.39 22.72
CA LEU A 314 -10.96 -9.95 22.48
C LEU A 314 -12.33 -9.26 22.64
N GLU A 315 -13.41 -9.87 22.14
CA GLU A 315 -14.78 -9.35 22.28
C GLU A 315 -15.23 -9.29 23.76
N ARG A 316 -14.92 -10.31 24.56
CA ARG A 316 -15.19 -10.33 26.01
C ARG A 316 -14.46 -9.21 26.74
N GLU A 317 -13.26 -8.87 26.28
CA GLU A 317 -12.50 -7.74 26.77
C GLU A 317 -13.01 -6.37 26.25
N GLY A 318 -14.09 -6.34 25.47
CA GLY A 318 -14.69 -5.12 24.92
C GLY A 318 -13.91 -4.50 23.76
N VAL A 319 -13.04 -5.27 23.09
CA VAL A 319 -12.30 -4.80 21.92
C VAL A 319 -13.15 -5.00 20.66
N ASN A 320 -13.19 -3.96 19.83
CA ASN A 320 -13.81 -4.06 18.50
C ASN A 320 -12.90 -4.86 17.57
N VAL A 321 -13.33 -6.04 17.14
CA VAL A 321 -12.51 -6.98 16.37
C VAL A 321 -13.25 -7.51 15.14
N THR A 322 -12.53 -7.60 14.02
CA THR A 322 -13.01 -8.27 12.79
C THR A 322 -12.02 -9.34 12.36
N VAL A 323 -12.53 -10.33 11.60
CA VAL A 323 -11.69 -11.27 10.88
C VAL A 323 -11.72 -10.87 9.41
N ARG A 324 -10.54 -10.63 8.85
CA ARG A 324 -10.39 -10.23 7.44
C ARG A 324 -10.81 -11.35 6.51
N ARG A 325 -11.62 -11.03 5.52
CA ARG A 325 -11.96 -11.97 4.46
C ARG A 325 -10.70 -12.30 3.64
N ARG A 326 -10.53 -13.56 3.32
CA ARG A 326 -9.55 -13.97 2.32
C ARG A 326 -10.14 -13.69 0.94
N LEU A 327 -9.44 -12.92 0.14
CA LEU A 327 -9.82 -12.63 -1.24
C LEU A 327 -8.65 -12.97 -2.16
N GLY A 328 -8.95 -13.58 -3.32
CA GLY A 328 -7.95 -13.99 -4.30
C GLY A 328 -6.98 -15.05 -3.78
N SER A 329 -7.44 -15.97 -2.92
CA SER A 329 -6.60 -17.04 -2.36
C SER A 329 -6.12 -18.02 -3.42
N ASP A 330 -6.91 -18.25 -4.45
CA ASP A 330 -6.63 -19.10 -5.60
C ASP A 330 -5.59 -18.52 -6.60
N ILE A 331 -5.25 -17.25 -6.44
CA ILE A 331 -4.30 -16.53 -7.31
C ILE A 331 -3.15 -15.87 -6.54
N ASP A 332 -2.89 -16.27 -5.29
CA ASP A 332 -1.86 -15.67 -4.40
C ASP A 332 -1.98 -14.14 -4.28
N ALA A 333 -3.20 -13.61 -4.21
CA ALA A 333 -3.47 -12.18 -4.13
C ALA A 333 -3.69 -11.68 -2.71
N SER A 334 -3.60 -12.56 -1.71
CA SER A 334 -3.87 -12.21 -0.32
C SER A 334 -2.67 -11.52 0.36
N CYS A 335 -2.92 -10.91 1.52
CA CYS A 335 -1.88 -10.21 2.27
C CYS A 335 -0.69 -11.13 2.61
N GLY A 336 0.53 -10.59 2.43
CA GLY A 336 1.78 -11.30 2.65
C GLY A 336 2.25 -12.16 1.47
N GLN A 337 1.44 -12.34 0.42
CA GLN A 337 1.79 -13.17 -0.75
C GLN A 337 2.40 -12.39 -1.91
N LEU A 338 2.26 -11.06 -1.95
CA LEU A 338 2.78 -10.23 -3.03
C LEU A 338 4.31 -10.21 -3.01
N ARG A 339 4.89 -10.33 -4.21
CA ARG A 339 6.34 -10.47 -4.40
C ARG A 339 6.87 -9.45 -5.38
N LYS A 340 8.11 -9.03 -5.15
CA LYS A 340 8.87 -8.38 -6.21
C LYS A 340 9.23 -9.45 -7.27
N LYS A 341 9.06 -9.10 -8.56
CA LYS A 341 9.51 -9.92 -9.69
C LYS A 341 10.36 -9.06 -10.61
N THR A 342 11.31 -9.69 -11.31
CA THR A 342 12.09 -9.04 -12.37
C THR A 342 11.63 -9.60 -13.72
N ALA A 343 11.78 -8.83 -14.79
CA ALA A 343 11.41 -9.26 -16.15
C ALA A 343 12.08 -10.60 -16.53
N ASP A 344 13.34 -10.79 -16.12
CA ASP A 344 14.10 -12.04 -16.40
C ASP A 344 13.52 -13.28 -15.71
N ALA A 345 12.92 -13.11 -14.52
CA ALA A 345 12.31 -14.22 -13.78
C ALA A 345 10.98 -14.69 -14.38
N LEU A 346 10.37 -13.93 -15.27
CA LEU A 346 9.11 -14.27 -15.95
C LEU A 346 9.36 -15.07 -17.24
N GLY A 347 10.52 -14.91 -17.88
CA GLY A 347 10.91 -15.69 -19.07
C GLY A 347 11.20 -17.16 -18.78
N ALA A 348 11.52 -17.50 -17.53
CA ALA A 348 11.83 -18.89 -17.11
C ALA A 348 10.59 -19.71 -16.73
N GLY A 349 9.38 -19.12 -16.69
CA GLY A 349 8.14 -19.74 -16.21
C GLY A 349 7.11 -20.12 -17.26
N THR A 350 7.38 -19.92 -18.57
CA THR A 350 6.43 -20.20 -19.67
C THR A 350 6.60 -21.58 -20.32
N GLU A 351 7.47 -22.43 -19.78
CA GLU A 351 7.53 -23.84 -20.17
C GLU A 351 7.22 -24.76 -18.99
N ARG A 352 5.90 -24.91 -18.69
CA ARG A 352 5.34 -26.14 -18.10
C ARG A 352 3.82 -26.15 -18.22
#